data_f65fe2d1657bce6c0641ecc48fec8fc6
#
_entry.id   f65fe2d1657bce6c0641ecc48fec8fc6
#
_cell.length_a   1.000
_cell.length_b   1.000
_cell.length_c   1.000
_cell.angle_alpha   90.00
_cell.angle_beta   90.00
_cell.angle_gamma   90.00
#
_symmetry.space_group_name_H-M   'P 1'
#
loop_
_entity.id
_entity.type
_entity.pdbx_description
1 polymer ?
#
loop_
_entity_poly.entity_id
_entity_poly.type
_entity_poly.pdbx_seq_one_letter_code
_entity_poly.pdbx_strand_id
1 'polypeptide(L)'
;RPARARRVEMMATSPSALPKIETGVAAHLDQYETHDGRNVLVAVLDTGCDLAAAGLQKTSDGRNKYVDFLDCTGGGDVDTSKVVERDADGRIPGLSGRSLVLGAWADGVDSFHTGGTLLFPLLPSSARGRIQKERKASFSATQHAAMTEAQRALDAIEADATLAADEKSEKKKDAELLLKELKGMMDKHDDHGPMLDVVVFEKDGVWRVVVGDGADLTSATPMAPFATSQQVGDFGHGSETSYCVQVYDGGDTVSLVTDAGSHGTHVAGIVAACDDDPARNGVAPGAQILACKIGDGRLDSAETGTGLVRALIAAKRYGCDLINLSYGEPFPSATSGRVAETFAAAVREWGMAVFISAGNAGPALSTVGAPGCISEAICVGAAVSPQMMADQYSTLPYDAAGTSYYFSSRGPTPD
;
A
#
# COMPACT_ATOMS: atom_id res chain seq x y z
N ARG A 1 -45.41 33.17 -30.01
CA ARG A 1 -44.83 33.47 -28.67
C ARG A 1 -43.56 32.62 -28.56
N PRO A 2 -42.37 33.20 -28.35
CA PRO A 2 -41.13 32.42 -28.24
C PRO A 2 -41.05 31.73 -26.88
N ALA A 3 -40.59 30.49 -26.86
CA ALA A 3 -40.32 29.71 -25.70
C ALA A 3 -39.19 30.38 -24.87
N ARG A 4 -39.48 30.69 -23.63
CA ARG A 4 -38.48 31.12 -22.65
C ARG A 4 -37.48 29.99 -22.41
N ALA A 5 -36.26 30.17 -22.87
CA ALA A 5 -35.13 29.43 -22.43
C ALA A 5 -34.99 29.64 -20.91
N ARG A 6 -35.20 28.60 -20.11
CA ARG A 6 -34.80 28.60 -18.71
C ARG A 6 -33.30 28.67 -18.67
N ARG A 7 -32.76 29.79 -18.24
CA ARG A 7 -31.38 29.93 -17.81
C ARG A 7 -31.30 29.11 -16.51
N VAL A 8 -30.70 27.95 -16.60
CA VAL A 8 -30.26 27.21 -15.40
C VAL A 8 -29.13 28.04 -14.83
N GLU A 9 -29.38 28.76 -13.74
CA GLU A 9 -28.33 29.35 -12.93
C GLU A 9 -27.48 28.17 -12.41
N MET A 10 -26.34 27.98 -13.01
CA MET A 10 -25.29 27.14 -12.44
C MET A 10 -24.87 27.82 -11.15
N MET A 11 -25.39 27.32 -10.01
CA MET A 11 -24.74 27.53 -8.73
C MET A 11 -23.29 27.05 -8.91
N ALA A 12 -22.33 27.94 -8.65
CA ALA A 12 -20.92 27.65 -8.65
C ALA A 12 -20.61 26.72 -7.45
N THR A 13 -20.95 25.43 -7.59
CA THR A 13 -20.35 24.39 -6.76
C THR A 13 -18.90 24.26 -7.20
N SER A 14 -17.97 24.10 -6.26
CA SER A 14 -16.59 23.78 -6.58
C SER A 14 -16.58 22.68 -7.65
N PRO A 15 -15.80 22.82 -8.75
CA PRO A 15 -15.82 21.82 -9.80
C PRO A 15 -15.46 20.46 -9.19
N SER A 16 -16.30 19.44 -9.44
CA SER A 16 -16.01 18.09 -9.02
C SER A 16 -14.66 17.64 -9.61
N ALA A 17 -13.81 17.03 -8.80
CA ALA A 17 -12.56 16.46 -9.27
C ALA A 17 -12.79 15.33 -10.30
N LEU A 18 -14.00 14.76 -10.36
CA LEU A 18 -14.40 13.70 -11.29
C LEU A 18 -15.37 14.25 -12.35
N PRO A 19 -15.33 13.74 -13.58
CA PRO A 19 -16.21 14.15 -14.69
C PRO A 19 -17.63 13.57 -14.55
N LYS A 20 -18.29 13.78 -13.43
CA LYS A 20 -19.60 13.20 -13.10
C LYS A 20 -20.72 13.72 -14.00
N ILE A 21 -20.61 14.94 -14.51
CA ILE A 21 -21.59 15.53 -15.44
C ILE A 21 -21.48 14.83 -16.80
N GLU A 22 -20.26 14.71 -17.32
CA GLU A 22 -19.99 14.16 -18.65
C GLU A 22 -20.26 12.66 -18.73
N THR A 23 -20.00 11.94 -17.64
CA THR A 23 -20.31 10.50 -17.52
C THR A 23 -21.76 10.20 -17.21
N GLY A 24 -22.57 11.24 -16.94
CA GLY A 24 -23.99 11.11 -16.60
C GLY A 24 -24.26 10.69 -15.14
N VAL A 25 -23.21 10.51 -14.32
CA VAL A 25 -23.34 10.09 -12.91
C VAL A 25 -24.14 11.12 -12.12
N ALA A 26 -23.88 12.43 -12.31
CA ALA A 26 -24.62 13.49 -11.62
C ALA A 26 -26.13 13.41 -11.91
N ALA A 27 -26.49 13.34 -13.20
CA ALA A 27 -27.89 13.24 -13.61
C ALA A 27 -28.58 11.95 -13.11
N HIS A 28 -27.84 10.82 -13.04
CA HIS A 28 -28.35 9.57 -12.50
C HIS A 28 -28.65 9.68 -11.02
N LEU A 29 -27.72 10.23 -10.24
CA LEU A 29 -27.89 10.40 -8.78
C LEU A 29 -28.96 11.44 -8.44
N ASP A 30 -29.11 12.50 -9.23
CA ASP A 30 -30.21 13.49 -9.09
C ASP A 30 -31.58 12.83 -9.29
N GLN A 31 -31.67 11.85 -10.19
CA GLN A 31 -32.90 11.12 -10.43
C GLN A 31 -33.14 9.99 -9.44
N TYR A 32 -32.08 9.34 -8.99
CA TYR A 32 -32.10 8.14 -8.15
C TYR A 32 -31.08 8.26 -7.01
N GLU A 33 -31.40 9.08 -6.02
CA GLU A 33 -30.51 9.42 -4.90
C GLU A 33 -29.92 8.19 -4.18
N THR A 34 -30.67 7.10 -4.11
CA THR A 34 -30.24 5.87 -3.43
C THR A 34 -29.48 4.90 -4.34
N HIS A 35 -29.29 5.21 -5.62
CA HIS A 35 -28.50 4.38 -6.56
C HIS A 35 -27.02 4.76 -6.54
N ASP A 36 -26.50 5.04 -5.37
CA ASP A 36 -25.15 5.49 -5.09
C ASP A 36 -24.14 4.33 -4.84
N GLY A 37 -24.48 3.11 -5.25
CA GLY A 37 -23.67 1.91 -5.05
C GLY A 37 -23.90 1.21 -3.71
N ARG A 38 -24.86 1.63 -2.87
CA ARG A 38 -25.18 0.91 -1.63
C ARG A 38 -25.59 -0.54 -1.95
N ASN A 39 -25.12 -1.46 -1.10
CA ASN A 39 -25.20 -2.92 -1.27
C ASN A 39 -24.38 -3.51 -2.43
N VAL A 40 -23.51 -2.73 -3.06
CA VAL A 40 -22.54 -3.22 -4.03
C VAL A 40 -21.19 -3.39 -3.34
N LEU A 41 -20.53 -4.52 -3.58
CA LEU A 41 -19.18 -4.80 -3.14
C LEU A 41 -18.23 -4.82 -4.34
N VAL A 42 -17.26 -3.90 -4.34
CA VAL A 42 -16.27 -3.74 -5.40
C VAL A 42 -14.93 -4.32 -4.94
N ALA A 43 -14.38 -5.28 -5.67
CA ALA A 43 -12.99 -5.67 -5.49
C ALA A 43 -12.07 -4.70 -6.26
N VAL A 44 -11.23 -3.96 -5.55
CA VAL A 44 -10.20 -3.10 -6.14
C VAL A 44 -8.87 -3.86 -6.09
N LEU A 45 -8.42 -4.31 -7.26
CA LEU A 45 -7.17 -5.03 -7.45
C LEU A 45 -6.11 -4.02 -7.91
N ASP A 46 -5.24 -3.60 -6.98
CA ASP A 46 -4.32 -2.50 -7.22
C ASP A 46 -3.06 -2.58 -6.31
N THR A 47 -2.37 -1.47 -6.08
CA THR A 47 -1.21 -1.38 -5.17
C THR A 47 -1.55 -1.57 -3.68
N GLY A 48 -2.80 -1.81 -3.34
CA GLY A 48 -3.34 -1.71 -1.98
C GLY A 48 -3.94 -0.33 -1.72
N CYS A 49 -4.43 -0.12 -0.50
CA CYS A 49 -5.10 1.11 -0.13
C CYS A 49 -4.60 1.61 1.22
N ASP A 50 -4.45 2.92 1.37
CA ASP A 50 -4.27 3.53 2.69
C ASP A 50 -5.61 3.48 3.45
N LEU A 51 -5.61 2.69 4.52
CA LEU A 51 -6.80 2.49 5.35
C LEU A 51 -7.18 3.74 6.17
N ALA A 52 -6.27 4.71 6.30
CA ALA A 52 -6.49 5.97 7.01
C ALA A 52 -6.95 7.11 6.09
N ALA A 53 -7.00 6.89 4.77
CA ALA A 53 -7.32 7.93 3.80
C ALA A 53 -8.72 8.56 4.06
N ALA A 54 -8.77 9.89 4.01
CA ALA A 54 -10.01 10.64 4.16
C ALA A 54 -11.00 10.26 3.04
N GLY A 55 -12.30 10.21 3.37
CA GLY A 55 -13.36 9.81 2.45
C GLY A 55 -13.46 8.30 2.19
N LEU A 56 -12.52 7.49 2.72
CA LEU A 56 -12.53 6.03 2.57
C LEU A 56 -12.80 5.29 3.88
N GLN A 57 -13.44 5.94 4.86
CA GLN A 57 -13.75 5.35 6.16
C GLN A 57 -15.16 4.75 6.20
N LYS A 58 -16.14 5.46 5.66
CA LYS A 58 -17.54 5.09 5.71
C LYS A 58 -18.20 5.20 4.33
N THR A 59 -19.24 4.43 4.14
CA THR A 59 -20.17 4.55 3.01
C THR A 59 -21.20 5.63 3.30
N SER A 60 -21.95 6.07 2.30
CA SER A 60 -23.03 7.06 2.42
C SER A 60 -24.14 6.64 3.39
N ASP A 61 -24.31 5.33 3.60
CA ASP A 61 -25.24 4.74 4.57
C ASP A 61 -24.60 4.34 5.92
N GLY A 62 -23.35 4.78 6.17
CA GLY A 62 -22.66 4.67 7.47
C GLY A 62 -21.95 3.33 7.73
N ARG A 63 -21.95 2.37 6.81
CA ARG A 63 -21.18 1.12 6.92
C ARG A 63 -19.68 1.39 6.80
N ASN A 64 -18.84 0.44 7.23
CA ASN A 64 -17.40 0.51 6.97
C ASN A 64 -17.15 0.46 5.46
N LYS A 65 -16.27 1.32 4.94
CA LYS A 65 -15.93 1.38 3.52
C LYS A 65 -15.24 0.11 3.07
N TYR A 66 -14.21 -0.32 3.79
CA TYR A 66 -13.51 -1.55 3.51
C TYR A 66 -14.14 -2.73 4.26
N VAL A 67 -14.47 -3.79 3.54
CA VAL A 67 -14.88 -5.07 4.15
C VAL A 67 -13.64 -5.86 4.59
N ASP A 68 -12.57 -5.80 3.79
CA ASP A 68 -11.27 -6.36 4.15
C ASP A 68 -10.15 -5.76 3.29
N PHE A 69 -8.90 -5.98 3.71
CA PHE A 69 -7.69 -5.65 2.97
C PHE A 69 -6.73 -6.84 2.98
N LEU A 70 -6.36 -7.31 1.79
CA LEU A 70 -5.60 -8.53 1.58
C LEU A 70 -4.33 -8.26 0.77
N ASP A 71 -3.19 -8.80 1.21
CA ASP A 71 -1.98 -8.87 0.40
C ASP A 71 -1.99 -10.15 -0.44
N CYS A 72 -2.29 -10.02 -1.73
CA CYS A 72 -2.30 -11.13 -2.67
C CYS A 72 -0.91 -11.44 -3.24
N THR A 73 0.08 -10.58 -2.97
CA THR A 73 1.46 -10.75 -3.45
C THR A 73 2.28 -11.68 -2.55
N GLY A 74 1.93 -11.73 -1.26
CA GLY A 74 2.72 -12.39 -0.22
C GLY A 74 3.93 -11.56 0.23
N GLY A 75 4.02 -10.28 -0.17
CA GLY A 75 5.12 -9.40 0.21
C GLY A 75 5.16 -9.04 1.68
N GLY A 76 3.99 -9.06 2.33
CA GLY A 76 3.85 -8.83 3.77
C GLY A 76 3.78 -10.11 4.61
N ASP A 77 3.94 -11.29 4.01
CA ASP A 77 3.86 -12.56 4.73
C ASP A 77 5.10 -12.77 5.60
N VAL A 78 4.86 -13.08 6.87
CA VAL A 78 5.86 -13.39 7.88
C VAL A 78 5.64 -14.81 8.35
N ASP A 79 6.69 -15.64 8.29
CA ASP A 79 6.68 -16.97 8.89
C ASP A 79 6.70 -16.82 10.42
N THR A 80 5.63 -17.26 11.06
CA THR A 80 5.41 -17.27 12.51
C THR A 80 5.23 -18.68 13.05
N SER A 81 5.66 -19.71 12.31
CA SER A 81 5.50 -21.12 12.67
C SER A 81 6.30 -21.54 13.92
N LYS A 82 7.26 -20.70 14.36
CA LYS A 82 8.02 -20.97 15.58
C LYS A 82 7.19 -20.66 16.82
N VAL A 83 6.80 -21.70 17.53
CA VAL A 83 6.08 -21.61 18.81
C VAL A 83 7.06 -21.53 19.98
N VAL A 84 6.82 -20.60 20.89
CA VAL A 84 7.63 -20.37 22.10
C VAL A 84 6.74 -20.21 23.32
N GLU A 85 7.29 -20.54 24.49
CA GLU A 85 6.68 -20.32 25.80
C GLU A 85 7.42 -19.23 26.57
N ARG A 86 6.83 -18.73 27.65
CA ARG A 86 7.47 -17.75 28.53
C ARG A 86 8.63 -18.38 29.27
N ASP A 87 9.71 -17.64 29.43
CA ASP A 87 10.80 -17.99 30.33
C ASP A 87 10.42 -17.70 31.83
N ALA A 88 11.37 -17.94 32.74
CA ALA A 88 11.16 -17.74 34.17
C ALA A 88 10.87 -16.27 34.57
N ASP A 89 11.27 -15.31 33.71
CA ASP A 89 11.04 -13.89 33.89
C ASP A 89 9.75 -13.42 33.17
N GLY A 90 8.98 -14.33 32.59
CA GLY A 90 7.75 -14.05 31.85
C GLY A 90 7.96 -13.45 30.45
N ARG A 91 9.16 -13.57 29.91
CA ARG A 91 9.55 -13.06 28.59
C ARG A 91 9.50 -14.18 27.55
N ILE A 92 9.49 -13.81 26.27
CA ILE A 92 9.64 -14.75 25.16
C ILE A 92 10.81 -14.37 24.26
N PRO A 93 11.48 -15.33 23.58
CA PRO A 93 12.51 -15.02 22.61
C PRO A 93 11.90 -14.52 21.30
N GLY A 94 12.30 -13.32 20.86
CA GLY A 94 11.99 -12.79 19.52
C GLY A 94 12.91 -13.37 18.45
N LEU A 95 12.49 -13.33 17.18
CA LEU A 95 13.34 -13.74 16.05
C LEU A 95 14.49 -12.77 15.78
N SER A 96 14.35 -11.53 16.21
CA SER A 96 15.44 -10.53 16.18
C SER A 96 16.62 -10.87 17.11
N GLY A 97 16.48 -11.88 17.96
CA GLY A 97 17.42 -12.19 19.04
C GLY A 97 17.15 -11.43 20.34
N ARG A 98 16.12 -10.58 20.40
CA ARG A 98 15.71 -9.85 21.61
C ARG A 98 14.95 -10.78 22.55
N SER A 99 15.05 -10.54 23.85
CA SER A 99 14.17 -11.11 24.87
C SER A 99 13.00 -10.12 25.06
N LEU A 100 11.80 -10.51 24.60
CA LEU A 100 10.65 -9.63 24.52
C LEU A 100 9.87 -9.59 25.84
N VAL A 101 9.61 -8.40 26.34
CA VAL A 101 8.79 -8.15 27.53
C VAL A 101 7.34 -7.95 27.07
N LEU A 102 6.45 -8.80 27.54
CA LEU A 102 5.04 -8.79 27.15
C LEU A 102 4.21 -7.88 28.07
N GLY A 103 3.13 -7.30 27.54
CA GLY A 103 2.17 -6.54 28.31
C GLY A 103 1.07 -7.40 28.95
N ALA A 104 0.18 -6.76 29.70
CA ALA A 104 -1.01 -7.41 30.30
C ALA A 104 -1.95 -8.01 29.25
N TRP A 105 -1.84 -7.61 28.01
CA TRP A 105 -2.58 -8.19 26.89
C TRP A 105 -2.31 -9.69 26.70
N ALA A 106 -1.14 -10.16 27.14
CA ALA A 106 -0.71 -11.54 27.05
C ALA A 106 -1.08 -12.38 28.30
N ASP A 107 -1.80 -11.81 29.27
CA ASP A 107 -2.20 -12.55 30.48
C ASP A 107 -3.14 -13.71 30.13
N GLY A 108 -2.83 -14.90 30.68
CA GLY A 108 -3.57 -16.13 30.40
C GLY A 108 -3.24 -16.80 29.07
N VAL A 109 -2.17 -16.35 28.40
CA VAL A 109 -1.65 -17.00 27.19
C VAL A 109 -0.36 -17.73 27.53
N ASP A 110 -0.29 -19.04 27.23
CA ASP A 110 0.86 -19.89 27.58
C ASP A 110 1.86 -20.02 26.43
N SER A 111 1.40 -19.98 25.17
CA SER A 111 2.25 -20.17 24.01
C SER A 111 2.01 -19.10 22.95
N PHE A 112 3.07 -18.77 22.24
CA PHE A 112 3.09 -17.70 21.23
C PHE A 112 3.79 -18.19 19.98
N HIS A 113 3.21 -17.91 18.81
CA HIS A 113 3.92 -17.99 17.54
C HIS A 113 4.80 -16.75 17.40
N THR A 114 6.03 -16.90 16.92
CA THR A 114 6.97 -15.79 16.75
C THR A 114 7.56 -15.77 15.36
N GLY A 115 7.62 -14.58 14.79
CA GLY A 115 8.22 -14.31 13.49
C GLY A 115 9.03 -13.02 13.51
N GLY A 116 9.64 -12.70 12.40
CA GLY A 116 10.38 -11.45 12.26
C GLY A 116 10.51 -11.02 10.80
N THR A 117 10.51 -9.72 10.57
CA THR A 117 10.69 -9.15 9.24
C THR A 117 11.36 -7.79 9.33
N LEU A 118 11.99 -7.36 8.24
CA LEU A 118 12.52 -6.00 8.13
C LEU A 118 11.41 -5.02 7.75
N LEU A 119 11.46 -3.81 8.29
CA LEU A 119 10.46 -2.78 7.99
C LEU A 119 10.51 -2.32 6.53
N PHE A 120 11.68 -2.06 5.98
CA PHE A 120 11.81 -1.41 4.66
C PHE A 120 11.15 -2.14 3.49
N PRO A 121 11.18 -3.48 3.40
CA PRO A 121 10.44 -4.20 2.35
C PRO A 121 8.92 -4.03 2.41
N LEU A 122 8.37 -3.66 3.58
CA LEU A 122 6.94 -3.45 3.77
C LEU A 122 6.48 -2.05 3.31
N LEU A 123 7.41 -1.09 3.22
CA LEU A 123 7.09 0.30 2.92
C LEU A 123 7.05 0.58 1.41
N PRO A 124 6.16 1.48 0.96
CA PRO A 124 6.23 2.08 -0.37
C PRO A 124 7.62 2.66 -0.64
N SER A 125 8.10 2.60 -1.89
CA SER A 125 9.45 3.05 -2.27
C SER A 125 9.72 4.52 -1.89
N SER A 126 8.72 5.39 -1.98
CA SER A 126 8.81 6.80 -1.60
C SER A 126 9.03 7.00 -0.10
N ALA A 127 8.26 6.30 0.75
CA ALA A 127 8.39 6.34 2.20
C ALA A 127 9.74 5.76 2.64
N ARG A 128 10.10 4.58 2.10
CA ARG A 128 11.41 3.95 2.33
C ARG A 128 12.56 4.88 1.98
N GLY A 129 12.55 5.49 0.79
CA GLY A 129 13.63 6.38 0.35
C GLY A 129 13.79 7.63 1.23
N ARG A 130 12.66 8.21 1.72
CA ARG A 130 12.67 9.33 2.65
C ARG A 130 13.30 8.92 3.98
N ILE A 131 12.85 7.83 4.58
CA ILE A 131 13.36 7.33 5.88
C ILE A 131 14.84 6.97 5.78
N GLN A 132 15.26 6.25 4.73
CA GLN A 132 16.66 5.91 4.52
C GLN A 132 17.54 7.15 4.42
N LYS A 133 17.08 8.19 3.73
CA LYS A 133 17.80 9.47 3.62
C LYS A 133 17.96 10.16 4.98
N GLU A 134 16.90 10.21 5.78
CA GLU A 134 16.92 10.82 7.11
C GLU A 134 17.83 10.04 8.07
N ARG A 135 17.73 8.72 8.10
CA ARG A 135 18.58 7.85 8.93
C ARG A 135 20.05 7.94 8.52
N LYS A 136 20.33 7.96 7.22
CA LYS A 136 21.68 8.16 6.69
C LYS A 136 22.25 9.53 7.09
N ALA A 137 21.45 10.57 7.03
CA ALA A 137 21.88 11.91 7.46
C ALA A 137 22.21 11.94 8.96
N SER A 138 21.36 11.35 9.81
CA SER A 138 21.60 11.22 11.25
C SER A 138 22.84 10.40 11.56
N PHE A 139 23.01 9.24 10.93
CA PHE A 139 24.19 8.41 11.06
C PHE A 139 25.46 9.17 10.66
N SER A 140 25.46 9.82 9.49
CA SER A 140 26.60 10.60 9.02
C SER A 140 26.97 11.74 9.96
N ALA A 141 25.99 12.44 10.53
CA ALA A 141 26.24 13.51 11.51
C ALA A 141 26.94 12.96 12.77
N THR A 142 26.45 11.81 13.28
CA THR A 142 27.05 11.14 14.44
C THR A 142 28.48 10.68 14.16
N GLN A 143 28.72 10.07 13.01
CA GLN A 143 30.05 9.61 12.61
C GLN A 143 31.04 10.78 12.39
N HIS A 144 30.60 11.87 11.75
CA HIS A 144 31.42 13.07 11.60
C HIS A 144 31.80 13.67 12.95
N ALA A 145 30.89 13.70 13.92
CA ALA A 145 31.18 14.16 15.29
C ALA A 145 32.24 13.27 15.95
N ALA A 146 32.08 11.94 15.89
CA ALA A 146 33.05 10.98 16.43
C ALA A 146 34.42 11.09 15.74
N MET A 147 34.48 11.23 14.42
CA MET A 147 35.72 11.44 13.68
C MET A 147 36.40 12.74 14.06
N THR A 148 35.64 13.82 14.28
CA THR A 148 36.18 15.12 14.72
C THR A 148 36.79 15.02 16.11
N GLU A 149 36.15 14.29 17.02
CA GLU A 149 36.67 14.05 18.35
C GLU A 149 37.95 13.17 18.31
N ALA A 150 37.95 12.11 17.55
CA ALA A 150 39.12 11.25 17.35
C ALA A 150 40.30 12.01 16.69
N GLN A 151 40.03 12.91 15.76
CA GLN A 151 41.07 13.75 15.16
C GLN A 151 41.67 14.74 16.20
N ARG A 152 40.81 15.37 16.98
CA ARG A 152 41.29 16.26 18.08
C ARG A 152 42.14 15.52 19.11
N ALA A 153 41.76 14.26 19.41
CA ALA A 153 42.57 13.43 20.31
C ALA A 153 43.94 13.10 19.69
N LEU A 154 44.00 12.78 18.39
CA LEU A 154 45.23 12.56 17.67
C LEU A 154 46.11 13.81 17.65
N ASP A 155 45.55 14.97 17.32
CA ASP A 155 46.24 16.25 17.31
C ASP A 155 46.82 16.59 18.71
N ALA A 156 46.08 16.31 19.78
CA ALA A 156 46.54 16.51 21.17
C ALA A 156 47.71 15.58 21.51
N ILE A 157 47.68 14.30 21.13
CA ILE A 157 48.78 13.35 21.32
C ILE A 157 50.03 13.84 20.56
N GLU A 158 49.86 14.34 19.34
CA GLU A 158 50.98 14.86 18.53
C GLU A 158 51.59 16.14 19.14
N ALA A 159 50.77 17.00 19.76
CA ALA A 159 51.24 18.23 20.40
C ALA A 159 51.85 18.01 21.79
N ASP A 160 51.60 16.87 22.42
CA ASP A 160 52.08 16.62 23.79
C ASP A 160 53.59 16.32 23.77
N ALA A 161 54.36 17.27 24.32
CA ALA A 161 55.80 17.16 24.52
C ALA A 161 56.23 16.40 25.77
N THR A 162 55.27 16.02 26.63
CA THR A 162 55.55 15.32 27.90
C THR A 162 55.53 13.81 27.78
N LEU A 163 54.96 13.26 26.73
CA LEU A 163 54.88 11.82 26.47
C LEU A 163 56.23 11.25 26.05
N ALA A 164 56.59 10.09 26.60
CA ALA A 164 57.73 9.32 26.11
C ALA A 164 57.52 8.90 24.66
N ALA A 165 58.62 8.79 23.86
CA ALA A 165 58.53 8.53 22.43
C ALA A 165 57.76 7.25 22.11
N ASP A 166 58.01 6.17 22.84
CA ASP A 166 57.35 4.86 22.62
C ASP A 166 55.86 4.94 22.97
N GLU A 167 55.49 5.56 24.08
CA GLU A 167 54.11 5.77 24.50
C GLU A 167 53.33 6.65 23.50
N LYS A 168 53.97 7.73 23.04
CA LYS A 168 53.39 8.62 22.02
C LYS A 168 53.14 7.87 20.71
N SER A 169 54.06 7.02 20.29
CA SER A 169 53.95 6.20 19.06
C SER A 169 52.75 5.21 19.17
N GLU A 170 52.58 4.55 20.31
CA GLU A 170 51.50 3.60 20.55
C GLU A 170 50.15 4.30 20.55
N LYS A 171 49.99 5.38 21.32
CA LYS A 171 48.74 6.16 21.37
C LYS A 171 48.36 6.76 20.02
N LYS A 172 49.34 7.21 19.23
CA LYS A 172 49.11 7.72 17.88
C LYS A 172 48.57 6.63 16.97
N LYS A 173 49.20 5.44 16.99
CA LYS A 173 48.75 4.29 16.19
C LYS A 173 47.32 3.87 16.50
N ASP A 174 46.91 3.89 17.79
CA ASP A 174 45.57 3.56 18.23
C ASP A 174 44.56 4.60 17.75
N ALA A 175 44.89 5.91 17.85
CA ALA A 175 44.02 6.98 17.34
C ALA A 175 43.85 6.97 15.82
N GLU A 176 44.92 6.69 15.06
CA GLU A 176 44.86 6.52 13.60
C GLU A 176 44.01 5.31 13.19
N LEU A 177 44.11 4.21 13.96
CA LEU A 177 43.30 3.02 13.74
C LEU A 177 41.83 3.34 13.99
N LEU A 178 41.49 4.05 15.08
CA LEU A 178 40.13 4.47 15.36
C LEU A 178 39.56 5.32 14.22
N LEU A 179 40.29 6.33 13.75
CA LEU A 179 39.88 7.14 12.61
C LEU A 179 39.62 6.32 11.34
N LYS A 180 40.50 5.36 11.07
CA LYS A 180 40.34 4.45 9.93
C LYS A 180 39.07 3.60 10.06
N GLU A 181 38.81 3.05 11.25
CA GLU A 181 37.60 2.26 11.48
C GLU A 181 36.32 3.11 11.37
N LEU A 182 36.27 4.31 11.96
CA LEU A 182 35.15 5.22 11.84
C LEU A 182 34.86 5.59 10.39
N LYS A 183 35.89 5.85 9.59
CA LYS A 183 35.77 6.10 8.15
C LYS A 183 35.26 4.86 7.43
N GLY A 184 35.79 3.69 7.74
CA GLY A 184 35.35 2.41 7.17
C GLY A 184 33.86 2.12 7.48
N MET A 185 33.37 2.49 8.65
CA MET A 185 31.96 2.39 9.01
C MET A 185 31.09 3.30 8.16
N MET A 186 31.53 4.54 7.89
CA MET A 186 30.81 5.46 6.98
C MET A 186 30.74 4.92 5.54
N ASP A 187 31.86 4.43 5.03
CA ASP A 187 31.96 3.96 3.65
C ASP A 187 31.14 2.67 3.39
N LYS A 188 30.94 1.86 4.43
CA LYS A 188 30.23 0.58 4.38
C LYS A 188 28.82 0.64 4.92
N HIS A 189 28.32 1.84 5.28
CA HIS A 189 27.00 1.97 5.87
C HIS A 189 25.92 1.52 4.89
N ASP A 190 25.23 0.45 5.25
CA ASP A 190 24.05 -0.07 4.57
C ASP A 190 22.91 -0.20 5.60
N ASP A 191 21.84 0.55 5.38
CA ASP A 191 20.70 0.57 6.29
C ASP A 191 19.57 -0.31 5.75
N HIS A 192 19.45 -1.50 6.30
CA HIS A 192 18.39 -2.45 5.98
C HIS A 192 17.06 -2.15 6.70
N GLY A 193 17.02 -1.10 7.53
CA GLY A 193 15.87 -0.75 8.36
C GLY A 193 15.80 -1.54 9.68
N PRO A 194 14.85 -1.16 10.55
CA PRO A 194 14.64 -1.87 11.80
C PRO A 194 14.07 -3.27 11.56
N MET A 195 14.53 -4.23 12.38
CA MET A 195 13.96 -5.56 12.46
C MET A 195 12.72 -5.51 13.37
N LEU A 196 11.59 -5.94 12.85
CA LEU A 196 10.34 -6.09 13.57
C LEU A 196 10.23 -7.51 14.11
N ASP A 197 9.86 -7.66 15.38
CA ASP A 197 9.38 -8.91 15.95
C ASP A 197 7.87 -8.97 15.81
N VAL A 198 7.35 -10.11 15.38
CA VAL A 198 5.93 -10.40 15.22
C VAL A 198 5.55 -11.50 16.20
N VAL A 199 4.63 -11.19 17.10
CA VAL A 199 4.14 -12.14 18.12
C VAL A 199 2.67 -12.40 17.86
N VAL A 200 2.30 -13.69 17.73
CA VAL A 200 0.95 -14.11 17.41
C VAL A 200 0.44 -15.07 18.48
N PHE A 201 -0.80 -14.92 18.88
CA PHE A 201 -1.43 -15.77 19.87
C PHE A 201 -2.95 -15.78 19.68
N GLU A 202 -3.57 -16.85 20.17
CA GLU A 202 -5.02 -16.93 20.24
C GLU A 202 -5.49 -16.60 21.66
N LYS A 203 -6.49 -15.73 21.78
CA LYS A 203 -7.13 -15.41 23.04
C LYS A 203 -8.63 -15.28 22.83
N ASP A 204 -9.42 -16.00 23.63
CA ASP A 204 -10.88 -16.03 23.55
C ASP A 204 -11.42 -16.42 22.14
N GLY A 205 -10.74 -17.34 21.47
CA GLY A 205 -11.09 -17.81 20.13
C GLY A 205 -10.77 -16.81 19.01
N VAL A 206 -9.96 -15.77 19.30
CA VAL A 206 -9.57 -14.74 18.33
C VAL A 206 -8.05 -14.63 18.24
N TRP A 207 -7.53 -14.79 17.04
CA TRP A 207 -6.10 -14.54 16.75
C TRP A 207 -5.75 -13.07 16.96
N ARG A 208 -4.59 -12.83 17.57
CA ARG A 208 -4.03 -11.51 17.85
C ARG A 208 -2.59 -11.45 17.38
N VAL A 209 -2.21 -10.30 16.85
CA VAL A 209 -0.86 -10.02 16.38
C VAL A 209 -0.33 -8.77 17.06
N VAL A 210 0.88 -8.86 17.58
CA VAL A 210 1.65 -7.72 18.10
C VAL A 210 2.90 -7.56 17.26
N VAL A 211 3.18 -6.35 16.80
CA VAL A 211 4.36 -5.99 16.01
C VAL A 211 5.16 -4.95 16.76
N GLY A 212 6.46 -5.13 16.86
CA GLY A 212 7.33 -4.16 17.49
C GLY A 212 8.79 -4.29 17.08
N ASP A 213 9.53 -3.20 17.19
CA ASP A 213 10.96 -3.12 16.86
C ASP A 213 11.87 -3.00 18.09
N GLY A 214 11.26 -3.03 19.27
CA GLY A 214 11.92 -2.99 20.59
C GLY A 214 11.76 -4.28 21.39
N ALA A 215 12.53 -4.41 22.48
CA ALA A 215 12.38 -5.51 23.41
C ALA A 215 11.16 -5.35 24.35
N ASP A 216 10.68 -4.13 24.55
CA ASP A 216 9.53 -3.83 25.41
C ASP A 216 8.26 -3.69 24.57
N LEU A 217 7.37 -4.68 24.68
CA LEU A 217 6.08 -4.71 24.02
C LEU A 217 4.91 -4.46 24.97
N THR A 218 5.18 -3.99 26.20
CA THR A 218 4.15 -3.83 27.24
C THR A 218 3.02 -2.88 26.84
N SER A 219 3.34 -1.83 26.10
CA SER A 219 2.39 -0.83 25.60
C SER A 219 1.82 -1.14 24.21
N ALA A 220 2.26 -2.22 23.58
CA ALA A 220 1.78 -2.57 22.24
C ALA A 220 0.30 -2.96 22.27
N THR A 221 -0.41 -2.62 21.22
CA THR A 221 -1.83 -2.95 21.05
C THR A 221 -1.97 -4.18 20.17
N PRO A 222 -2.47 -5.33 20.70
CA PRO A 222 -2.75 -6.49 19.88
C PRO A 222 -3.82 -6.21 18.84
N MET A 223 -3.54 -6.57 17.60
CA MET A 223 -4.46 -6.41 16.47
C MET A 223 -5.07 -7.74 16.09
N ALA A 224 -6.36 -7.75 15.76
CA ALA A 224 -7.01 -8.92 15.15
C ALA A 224 -7.13 -8.75 13.63
N PRO A 225 -7.43 -9.83 12.88
CA PRO A 225 -7.65 -9.75 11.43
C PRO A 225 -8.63 -8.62 11.05
N PHE A 226 -8.29 -7.88 10.00
CA PHE A 226 -8.96 -6.62 9.65
C PHE A 226 -10.47 -6.77 9.42
N ALA A 227 -10.89 -7.83 8.72
CA ALA A 227 -12.32 -8.05 8.45
C ALA A 227 -13.21 -8.04 9.71
N THR A 228 -12.67 -8.48 10.84
CA THR A 228 -13.42 -8.57 12.10
C THR A 228 -13.19 -7.38 13.03
N SER A 229 -12.01 -6.79 13.01
CA SER A 229 -11.60 -5.77 13.96
C SER A 229 -11.65 -4.34 13.42
N GLN A 230 -11.44 -4.18 12.13
CA GLN A 230 -11.20 -2.88 11.47
C GLN A 230 -10.03 -2.10 12.10
N GLN A 231 -9.09 -2.83 12.73
CA GLN A 231 -7.93 -2.23 13.38
C GLN A 231 -6.84 -1.91 12.38
N VAL A 232 -6.28 -0.73 12.52
CA VAL A 232 -5.19 -0.20 11.69
C VAL A 232 -4.02 0.15 12.61
N GLY A 233 -2.84 -0.30 12.26
CA GLY A 233 -1.58 0.04 12.92
C GLY A 233 -0.76 1.03 12.10
N ASP A 234 0.25 1.61 12.75
CA ASP A 234 1.30 2.43 12.15
C ASP A 234 2.66 1.86 12.56
N PHE A 235 3.60 1.79 11.63
CA PHE A 235 4.95 1.28 11.95
C PHE A 235 5.82 2.27 12.72
N GLY A 236 5.38 3.50 12.90
CA GLY A 236 6.21 4.55 13.47
C GLY A 236 7.34 4.99 12.52
N HIS A 237 8.46 5.43 13.07
CA HIS A 237 9.64 5.87 12.32
C HIS A 237 9.38 6.95 11.27
N GLY A 238 8.27 7.69 11.37
CA GLY A 238 7.84 8.65 10.34
C GLY A 238 7.45 7.98 9.02
N SER A 239 7.05 6.71 9.05
CA SER A 239 6.68 5.96 7.84
C SER A 239 5.46 6.53 7.15
N GLU A 240 4.51 7.07 7.95
CA GLU A 240 3.19 7.52 7.47
C GLU A 240 2.47 6.42 6.67
N THR A 241 2.80 5.14 6.98
CA THR A 241 2.25 3.98 6.30
C THR A 241 1.40 3.19 7.29
N SER A 242 0.14 3.08 6.97
CA SER A 242 -0.80 2.25 7.72
C SER A 242 -0.68 0.77 7.33
N TYR A 243 -0.96 -0.12 8.30
CA TYR A 243 -1.05 -1.55 8.04
C TYR A 243 -2.20 -2.19 8.79
N CYS A 244 -2.68 -3.30 8.27
CA CYS A 244 -3.52 -4.23 9.01
C CYS A 244 -2.91 -5.62 9.02
N VAL A 245 -3.53 -6.55 9.72
CA VAL A 245 -3.01 -7.91 9.87
C VAL A 245 -4.00 -8.94 9.36
N GLN A 246 -3.47 -10.00 8.77
CA GLN A 246 -4.20 -11.25 8.51
C GLN A 246 -3.44 -12.40 9.15
N VAL A 247 -4.15 -13.42 9.62
CA VAL A 247 -3.56 -14.61 10.24
C VAL A 247 -4.03 -15.84 9.48
N TYR A 248 -3.09 -16.66 9.06
CA TYR A 248 -3.32 -17.87 8.28
C TYR A 248 -2.72 -19.09 8.97
N ASP A 249 -3.15 -20.27 8.55
CA ASP A 249 -2.59 -21.56 8.91
C ASP A 249 -2.47 -21.78 10.43
N GLY A 250 -3.50 -21.33 11.19
CA GLY A 250 -3.51 -21.51 12.63
C GLY A 250 -2.43 -20.72 13.39
N GLY A 251 -2.02 -19.57 12.87
CA GLY A 251 -1.00 -18.70 13.47
C GLY A 251 0.41 -18.89 12.91
N ASP A 252 0.61 -19.85 12.00
CA ASP A 252 1.93 -20.13 11.40
C ASP A 252 2.36 -19.08 10.36
N THR A 253 1.40 -18.33 9.82
CA THR A 253 1.67 -17.23 8.87
C THR A 253 0.86 -16.01 9.24
N VAL A 254 1.53 -14.86 9.33
CA VAL A 254 0.92 -13.54 9.44
C VAL A 254 1.21 -12.72 8.21
N SER A 255 0.20 -12.08 7.64
CA SER A 255 0.41 -11.05 6.62
C SER A 255 0.27 -9.66 7.23
N LEU A 256 1.34 -8.86 7.15
CA LEU A 256 1.34 -7.43 7.46
C LEU A 256 0.97 -6.68 6.18
N VAL A 257 -0.30 -6.36 6.06
CA VAL A 257 -0.87 -5.84 4.81
C VAL A 257 -0.70 -4.33 4.76
N THR A 258 0.08 -3.86 3.80
CA THR A 258 0.34 -2.44 3.53
C THR A 258 0.09 -2.14 2.06
N ASP A 259 -0.06 -0.87 1.70
CA ASP A 259 -0.02 -0.46 0.30
C ASP A 259 1.43 -0.50 -0.25
N ALA A 260 1.57 -0.70 -1.55
CA ALA A 260 2.84 -0.59 -2.27
C ALA A 260 3.02 0.78 -2.94
N GLY A 261 1.97 1.62 -2.89
CA GLY A 261 1.95 2.97 -3.46
C GLY A 261 0.55 3.57 -3.44
N SER A 262 0.46 4.87 -3.74
CA SER A 262 -0.77 5.66 -3.63
C SER A 262 -1.83 5.38 -4.71
N HIS A 263 -1.49 4.63 -5.76
CA HIS A 263 -2.38 4.43 -6.92
C HIS A 263 -3.69 3.74 -6.52
N GLY A 264 -3.64 2.66 -5.76
CA GLY A 264 -4.84 1.94 -5.33
C GLY A 264 -5.75 2.75 -4.41
N THR A 265 -5.18 3.61 -3.55
CA THR A 265 -5.95 4.56 -2.73
C THR A 265 -6.70 5.55 -3.62
N HIS A 266 -6.03 6.07 -4.65
CA HIS A 266 -6.64 6.99 -5.62
C HIS A 266 -7.77 6.29 -6.41
N VAL A 267 -7.54 5.08 -6.89
CA VAL A 267 -8.56 4.27 -7.59
C VAL A 267 -9.77 4.01 -6.68
N ALA A 268 -9.54 3.58 -5.43
CA ALA A 268 -10.61 3.37 -4.45
C ALA A 268 -11.42 4.65 -4.20
N GLY A 269 -10.75 5.81 -4.15
CA GLY A 269 -11.37 7.12 -4.02
C GLY A 269 -12.27 7.46 -5.19
N ILE A 270 -11.81 7.25 -6.42
CA ILE A 270 -12.61 7.46 -7.64
C ILE A 270 -13.84 6.54 -7.64
N VAL A 271 -13.67 5.30 -7.24
CA VAL A 271 -14.78 4.33 -7.17
C VAL A 271 -15.81 4.76 -6.14
N ALA A 272 -15.39 5.01 -4.88
CA ALA A 272 -16.34 4.98 -3.79
C ALA A 272 -16.05 5.96 -2.63
N ALA A 273 -15.23 6.99 -2.80
CA ALA A 273 -15.04 7.96 -1.72
C ALA A 273 -16.40 8.55 -1.27
N CYS A 274 -16.55 8.72 0.03
CA CYS A 274 -17.68 9.39 0.66
C CYS A 274 -17.14 10.45 1.61
N ASP A 275 -17.29 11.71 1.23
CA ASP A 275 -16.77 12.88 1.94
C ASP A 275 -17.95 13.75 2.39
N ASP A 276 -17.74 14.62 3.36
CA ASP A 276 -18.73 15.61 3.81
C ASP A 276 -19.07 16.61 2.70
N ASP A 277 -18.14 16.88 1.80
CA ASP A 277 -18.36 17.65 0.59
C ASP A 277 -18.71 16.70 -0.59
N PRO A 278 -19.97 16.68 -1.08
CA PRO A 278 -20.40 15.81 -2.18
C PRO A 278 -19.59 16.00 -3.48
N ALA A 279 -18.93 17.15 -3.67
CA ALA A 279 -18.06 17.40 -4.82
C ALA A 279 -16.84 16.47 -4.81
N ARG A 280 -16.42 15.99 -3.65
CA ARG A 280 -15.30 15.05 -3.46
C ARG A 280 -15.70 13.59 -3.44
N ASN A 281 -16.98 13.27 -3.46
CA ASN A 281 -17.45 11.89 -3.51
C ASN A 281 -16.91 11.18 -4.76
N GLY A 282 -16.63 9.88 -4.63
CA GLY A 282 -16.44 8.99 -5.76
C GLY A 282 -17.71 8.81 -6.60
N VAL A 283 -17.66 7.90 -7.55
CA VAL A 283 -18.79 7.59 -8.43
C VAL A 283 -19.92 6.90 -7.64
N ALA A 284 -19.56 6.02 -6.70
CA ALA A 284 -20.47 5.17 -5.94
C ALA A 284 -20.20 5.26 -4.43
N PRO A 285 -20.50 6.39 -3.75
CA PRO A 285 -20.14 6.60 -2.34
C PRO A 285 -20.81 5.62 -1.36
N GLY A 286 -21.86 4.96 -1.76
CA GLY A 286 -22.52 3.89 -0.98
C GLY A 286 -21.91 2.51 -1.13
N ALA A 287 -21.00 2.30 -2.10
CA ALA A 287 -20.36 1.00 -2.30
C ALA A 287 -19.34 0.70 -1.21
N GLN A 288 -19.17 -0.60 -0.92
CA GLN A 288 -18.10 -1.13 -0.10
C GLN A 288 -16.95 -1.64 -0.98
N ILE A 289 -15.77 -1.75 -0.41
CA ILE A 289 -14.55 -2.16 -1.12
C ILE A 289 -13.94 -3.38 -0.43
N LEU A 290 -13.58 -4.38 -1.22
CA LEU A 290 -12.57 -5.37 -0.89
C LEU A 290 -11.25 -4.88 -1.52
N ALA A 291 -10.29 -4.45 -0.69
CA ALA A 291 -8.99 -4.04 -1.19
C ALA A 291 -8.09 -5.27 -1.36
N CYS A 292 -7.59 -5.48 -2.57
CA CYS A 292 -6.66 -6.57 -2.90
C CYS A 292 -5.37 -5.96 -3.43
N LYS A 293 -4.31 -6.02 -2.63
CA LYS A 293 -2.97 -5.63 -3.07
C LYS A 293 -2.42 -6.69 -4.01
N ILE A 294 -2.24 -6.32 -5.28
CA ILE A 294 -1.62 -7.15 -6.32
C ILE A 294 -0.27 -6.60 -6.77
N GLY A 295 -0.01 -5.30 -6.57
CA GLY A 295 1.29 -4.67 -6.82
C GLY A 295 2.29 -5.06 -5.74
N ASP A 296 3.38 -5.72 -6.14
CA ASP A 296 4.42 -6.19 -5.21
C ASP A 296 5.51 -5.12 -5.05
N GLY A 297 5.64 -4.56 -3.86
CA GLY A 297 6.66 -3.54 -3.55
C GLY A 297 8.10 -4.04 -3.72
N ARG A 298 8.32 -5.36 -3.75
CA ARG A 298 9.62 -5.98 -4.02
C ARG A 298 9.96 -5.98 -5.52
N LEU A 299 8.94 -5.83 -6.38
CA LEU A 299 9.02 -5.85 -7.83
C LEU A 299 8.63 -4.48 -8.44
N ASP A 300 8.91 -3.40 -7.72
CA ASP A 300 8.56 -2.03 -8.14
C ASP A 300 7.06 -1.86 -8.43
N SER A 301 6.22 -2.48 -7.60
CA SER A 301 4.76 -2.54 -7.69
C SER A 301 4.20 -3.26 -8.93
N ALA A 302 5.00 -4.08 -9.60
CA ALA A 302 4.50 -4.94 -10.67
C ALA A 302 3.57 -6.04 -10.11
N GLU A 303 2.55 -6.39 -10.87
CA GLU A 303 1.66 -7.49 -10.54
C GLU A 303 2.24 -8.84 -10.97
N THR A 304 1.82 -9.89 -10.29
CA THR A 304 2.17 -11.26 -10.65
C THR A 304 0.90 -12.07 -10.97
N GLY A 305 1.03 -13.04 -11.88
CA GLY A 305 -0.11 -13.92 -12.19
C GLY A 305 -0.65 -14.66 -10.96
N THR A 306 0.20 -14.99 -9.99
CA THR A 306 -0.22 -15.59 -8.72
C THR A 306 -1.01 -14.60 -7.87
N GLY A 307 -0.57 -13.34 -7.78
CA GLY A 307 -1.27 -12.28 -7.07
C GLY A 307 -2.66 -12.03 -7.66
N LEU A 308 -2.75 -11.94 -8.98
CA LEU A 308 -4.03 -11.79 -9.68
C LEU A 308 -5.00 -12.94 -9.39
N VAL A 309 -4.54 -14.20 -9.51
CA VAL A 309 -5.40 -15.37 -9.23
C VAL A 309 -5.85 -15.40 -7.77
N ARG A 310 -4.97 -15.08 -6.80
CA ARG A 310 -5.34 -14.98 -5.39
C ARG A 310 -6.40 -13.90 -5.15
N ALA A 311 -6.25 -12.74 -5.77
CA ALA A 311 -7.21 -11.65 -5.67
C ALA A 311 -8.58 -12.02 -6.24
N LEU A 312 -8.63 -12.70 -7.38
CA LEU A 312 -9.88 -13.19 -7.98
C LEU A 312 -10.58 -14.22 -7.08
N ILE A 313 -9.81 -15.15 -6.49
CA ILE A 313 -10.34 -16.13 -5.53
C ILE A 313 -10.89 -15.42 -4.29
N ALA A 314 -10.19 -14.39 -3.80
CA ALA A 314 -10.65 -13.57 -2.68
C ALA A 314 -11.96 -12.85 -3.04
N ALA A 315 -12.04 -12.20 -4.21
CA ALA A 315 -13.26 -11.53 -4.68
C ALA A 315 -14.45 -12.51 -4.72
N LYS A 316 -14.24 -13.74 -5.22
CA LYS A 316 -15.26 -14.80 -5.18
C LYS A 316 -15.67 -15.15 -3.75
N ARG A 317 -14.70 -15.35 -2.86
CA ARG A 317 -14.93 -15.74 -1.45
C ARG A 317 -15.74 -14.69 -0.69
N TYR A 318 -15.48 -13.40 -0.96
CA TYR A 318 -16.20 -12.28 -0.35
C TYR A 318 -17.53 -11.97 -1.04
N GLY A 319 -17.83 -12.59 -2.19
CA GLY A 319 -19.06 -12.35 -2.94
C GLY A 319 -19.10 -10.97 -3.58
N CYS A 320 -17.98 -10.51 -4.14
CA CYS A 320 -17.94 -9.23 -4.83
C CYS A 320 -18.84 -9.24 -6.07
N ASP A 321 -19.51 -8.11 -6.33
CA ASP A 321 -20.38 -7.92 -7.50
C ASP A 321 -19.56 -7.55 -8.73
N LEU A 322 -18.49 -6.78 -8.53
CA LEU A 322 -17.63 -6.35 -9.63
C LEU A 322 -16.16 -6.22 -9.21
N ILE A 323 -15.30 -6.26 -10.21
CA ILE A 323 -13.85 -6.14 -10.10
C ILE A 323 -13.41 -4.90 -10.88
N ASN A 324 -12.60 -4.05 -10.25
CA ASN A 324 -11.82 -3.01 -10.92
C ASN A 324 -10.34 -3.40 -10.90
N LEU A 325 -9.74 -3.45 -12.09
CA LEU A 325 -8.31 -3.69 -12.27
C LEU A 325 -7.71 -2.55 -13.12
N SER A 326 -6.96 -1.67 -12.48
CA SER A 326 -6.25 -0.56 -13.15
C SER A 326 -4.78 -0.89 -13.41
N TYR A 327 -4.53 -2.13 -13.80
CA TYR A 327 -3.23 -2.70 -14.15
C TYR A 327 -3.30 -3.41 -15.50
N GLY A 328 -2.15 -3.65 -16.11
CA GLY A 328 -2.04 -4.43 -17.34
C GLY A 328 -0.63 -4.38 -17.89
N GLU A 329 -0.22 -5.51 -18.46
CA GLU A 329 1.10 -5.70 -19.03
C GLU A 329 1.01 -5.96 -20.54
N PRO A 330 2.00 -5.51 -21.33
CA PRO A 330 2.14 -5.94 -22.72
C PRO A 330 2.32 -7.46 -22.76
N PHE A 331 1.36 -8.18 -23.33
CA PHE A 331 1.44 -9.63 -23.41
C PHE A 331 0.97 -10.13 -24.77
N PRO A 332 1.70 -11.06 -25.40
CA PRO A 332 1.43 -11.50 -26.77
C PRO A 332 0.22 -12.43 -26.91
N SER A 333 -0.31 -13.00 -25.83
CA SER A 333 -1.44 -13.91 -25.85
C SER A 333 -2.33 -13.66 -24.64
N ALA A 334 -3.46 -13.04 -24.86
CA ALA A 334 -4.35 -12.59 -23.81
C ALA A 334 -5.43 -13.57 -23.40
N THR A 335 -5.74 -14.52 -24.25
CA THR A 335 -6.90 -15.41 -24.11
C THR A 335 -6.57 -16.78 -23.55
N SER A 336 -5.29 -17.06 -23.29
CA SER A 336 -4.85 -18.38 -22.81
C SER A 336 -4.03 -18.25 -21.51
N GLY A 337 -4.08 -19.32 -20.73
CA GLY A 337 -3.35 -19.44 -19.48
C GLY A 337 -4.19 -19.12 -18.25
N ARG A 338 -3.63 -19.48 -17.10
CA ARG A 338 -4.35 -19.52 -15.82
C ARG A 338 -5.00 -18.18 -15.44
N VAL A 339 -4.33 -17.06 -15.70
CA VAL A 339 -4.87 -15.72 -15.37
C VAL A 339 -6.09 -15.44 -16.22
N ALA A 340 -5.99 -15.57 -17.56
CA ALA A 340 -7.10 -15.34 -18.48
C ALA A 340 -8.29 -16.26 -18.18
N GLU A 341 -8.03 -17.55 -17.97
CA GLU A 341 -9.06 -18.54 -17.61
C GLU A 341 -9.76 -18.18 -16.29
N THR A 342 -9.03 -17.67 -15.30
CA THR A 342 -9.62 -17.27 -14.01
C THR A 342 -10.49 -16.02 -14.16
N PHE A 343 -10.07 -15.03 -14.96
CA PHE A 343 -10.91 -13.87 -15.27
C PHE A 343 -12.18 -14.28 -16.06
N ALA A 344 -12.05 -15.16 -17.04
CA ALA A 344 -13.19 -15.68 -17.78
C ALA A 344 -14.18 -16.42 -16.84
N ALA A 345 -13.68 -17.22 -15.90
CA ALA A 345 -14.49 -17.87 -14.89
C ALA A 345 -15.17 -16.85 -13.94
N ALA A 346 -14.48 -15.75 -13.56
CA ALA A 346 -15.08 -14.70 -12.75
C ALA A 346 -16.33 -14.10 -13.38
N VAL A 347 -16.31 -13.92 -14.69
CA VAL A 347 -17.47 -13.41 -15.43
C VAL A 347 -18.51 -14.51 -15.69
N ARG A 348 -18.10 -15.62 -16.29
CA ARG A 348 -19.04 -16.63 -16.82
C ARG A 348 -19.66 -17.52 -15.74
N GLU A 349 -18.86 -17.86 -14.71
CA GLU A 349 -19.27 -18.81 -13.70
C GLU A 349 -19.64 -18.13 -12.36
N TRP A 350 -18.93 -17.06 -12.00
CA TRP A 350 -19.14 -16.38 -10.71
C TRP A 350 -20.07 -15.17 -10.83
N GLY A 351 -20.39 -14.73 -12.06
CA GLY A 351 -21.34 -13.66 -12.34
C GLY A 351 -20.85 -12.26 -11.99
N MET A 352 -19.54 -12.07 -11.90
CA MET A 352 -18.94 -10.75 -11.59
C MET A 352 -18.81 -9.91 -12.87
N ALA A 353 -19.03 -8.60 -12.75
CA ALA A 353 -18.64 -7.66 -13.79
C ALA A 353 -17.17 -7.30 -13.64
N VAL A 354 -16.38 -7.40 -14.71
CA VAL A 354 -14.93 -7.14 -14.66
C VAL A 354 -14.58 -5.96 -15.55
N PHE A 355 -13.99 -4.92 -14.94
CA PHE A 355 -13.55 -3.69 -15.60
C PHE A 355 -12.03 -3.59 -15.52
N ILE A 356 -11.38 -3.48 -16.68
CA ILE A 356 -9.91 -3.46 -16.79
C ILE A 356 -9.50 -2.28 -17.65
N SER A 357 -8.42 -1.58 -17.25
CA SER A 357 -7.86 -0.51 -18.06
C SER A 357 -7.27 -1.04 -19.38
N ALA A 358 -7.46 -0.30 -20.47
CA ALA A 358 -6.83 -0.63 -21.75
C ALA A 358 -5.31 -0.49 -21.75
N GLY A 359 -4.77 0.31 -20.81
CA GLY A 359 -3.35 0.63 -20.69
C GLY A 359 -2.99 1.99 -21.29
N ASN A 360 -1.72 2.36 -21.15
CA ASN A 360 -1.17 3.69 -21.45
C ASN A 360 -0.13 3.66 -22.59
N ALA A 361 -0.17 2.65 -23.46
CA ALA A 361 0.82 2.44 -24.53
C ALA A 361 0.40 2.99 -25.91
N GLY A 362 -0.66 3.81 -25.96
CA GLY A 362 -1.05 4.51 -27.19
C GLY A 362 -0.04 5.59 -27.61
N PRO A 363 -0.21 6.19 -28.79
CA PRO A 363 -1.33 6.08 -29.73
C PRO A 363 -1.21 4.95 -30.74
N ALA A 364 -0.18 4.12 -30.67
CA ALA A 364 0.01 3.00 -31.59
C ALA A 364 -1.15 1.98 -31.54
N LEU A 365 -1.39 1.29 -32.63
CA LEU A 365 -2.36 0.20 -32.70
C LEU A 365 -1.79 -1.06 -32.05
N SER A 366 -2.70 -1.98 -31.64
CA SER A 366 -2.36 -3.25 -31.00
C SER A 366 -1.55 -3.09 -29.72
N THR A 367 -1.93 -2.11 -28.87
CA THR A 367 -1.24 -1.78 -27.64
C THR A 367 -2.08 -2.08 -26.39
N VAL A 368 -3.30 -2.61 -26.54
CA VAL A 368 -4.08 -3.11 -25.40
C VAL A 368 -3.36 -4.32 -24.80
N GLY A 369 -3.05 -4.24 -23.51
CA GLY A 369 -2.33 -5.30 -22.80
C GLY A 369 -3.25 -6.34 -22.13
N ALA A 370 -2.65 -7.41 -21.61
CA ALA A 370 -3.35 -8.38 -20.78
C ALA A 370 -3.48 -7.85 -19.33
N PRO A 371 -4.56 -8.17 -18.61
CA PRO A 371 -5.73 -8.94 -19.04
C PRO A 371 -6.82 -8.12 -19.74
N GLY A 372 -6.59 -6.84 -20.08
CA GLY A 372 -7.56 -5.93 -20.71
C GLY A 372 -8.12 -6.40 -22.05
N CYS A 373 -7.43 -7.30 -22.73
CA CYS A 373 -7.84 -7.89 -24.01
C CYS A 373 -8.68 -9.16 -23.89
N ILE A 374 -9.02 -9.62 -22.68
CA ILE A 374 -9.90 -10.76 -22.47
C ILE A 374 -11.32 -10.40 -22.91
N SER A 375 -11.94 -11.23 -23.75
CA SER A 375 -13.27 -10.95 -24.34
C SER A 375 -14.40 -10.85 -23.32
N GLU A 376 -14.24 -11.45 -22.14
CA GLU A 376 -15.21 -11.43 -21.05
C GLU A 376 -15.17 -10.14 -20.24
N ALA A 377 -14.04 -9.43 -20.27
CA ALA A 377 -13.84 -8.20 -19.49
C ALA A 377 -14.31 -6.96 -20.28
N ILE A 378 -14.70 -5.94 -19.54
CA ILE A 378 -14.97 -4.61 -20.09
C ILE A 378 -13.64 -3.83 -20.08
N CYS A 379 -13.05 -3.69 -21.26
CA CYS A 379 -11.82 -2.93 -21.46
C CYS A 379 -12.12 -1.43 -21.53
N VAL A 380 -11.50 -0.63 -20.66
CA VAL A 380 -11.78 0.80 -20.50
C VAL A 380 -10.61 1.63 -20.99
N GLY A 381 -10.81 2.36 -22.10
CA GLY A 381 -9.85 3.33 -22.63
C GLY A 381 -9.99 4.70 -21.96
N ALA A 382 -8.92 5.48 -22.00
CA ALA A 382 -8.93 6.85 -21.52
C ALA A 382 -9.59 7.78 -22.57
N ALA A 383 -10.57 8.57 -22.12
CA ALA A 383 -11.24 9.59 -22.93
C ALA A 383 -10.99 10.98 -22.34
N VAL A 384 -11.06 11.98 -23.20
CA VAL A 384 -11.00 13.38 -22.81
C VAL A 384 -12.15 14.14 -23.45
N SER A 385 -12.87 14.93 -22.66
CA SER A 385 -13.93 15.80 -23.12
C SER A 385 -13.43 17.20 -23.42
N PRO A 386 -14.17 18.01 -24.21
CA PRO A 386 -13.89 19.43 -24.39
C PRO A 386 -13.84 20.20 -23.07
N GLN A 387 -14.71 19.83 -22.10
CA GLN A 387 -14.75 20.46 -20.79
C GLN A 387 -13.46 20.17 -19.99
N MET A 388 -13.02 18.91 -19.96
CA MET A 388 -11.74 18.53 -19.32
C MET A 388 -10.56 19.27 -19.96
N MET A 389 -10.54 19.42 -21.27
CA MET A 389 -9.50 20.16 -21.98
C MET A 389 -9.47 21.63 -21.58
N ALA A 390 -10.62 22.26 -21.44
CA ALA A 390 -10.73 23.65 -21.01
C ALA A 390 -10.32 23.84 -19.54
N ASP A 391 -10.83 23.01 -18.65
CA ASP A 391 -10.67 23.18 -17.19
C ASP A 391 -9.29 22.74 -16.69
N GLN A 392 -8.78 21.61 -17.19
CA GLN A 392 -7.55 21.02 -16.65
C GLN A 392 -6.31 21.35 -17.48
N TYR A 393 -6.46 21.55 -18.79
CA TYR A 393 -5.32 21.76 -19.67
C TYR A 393 -5.26 23.19 -20.22
N SER A 394 -6.19 24.07 -19.81
CA SER A 394 -6.26 25.48 -20.26
C SER A 394 -6.20 25.62 -21.78
N THR A 395 -6.74 24.68 -22.52
CA THR A 395 -6.78 24.71 -23.98
C THR A 395 -8.00 25.46 -24.47
N LEU A 396 -7.93 25.92 -25.69
CA LEU A 396 -9.09 26.57 -26.34
C LEU A 396 -10.25 25.58 -26.44
N PRO A 397 -11.50 26.03 -26.30
CA PRO A 397 -12.67 25.20 -26.50
C PRO A 397 -12.58 24.44 -27.82
N TYR A 398 -12.75 23.16 -27.75
CA TYR A 398 -12.69 22.22 -28.89
C TYR A 398 -14.09 21.76 -29.18
N ASP A 399 -14.57 22.04 -30.40
CA ASP A 399 -16.00 21.86 -30.78
C ASP A 399 -16.36 20.43 -31.17
N ALA A 400 -15.53 19.44 -30.82
CA ALA A 400 -15.78 18.03 -31.11
C ALA A 400 -16.28 17.28 -29.87
N ALA A 401 -17.05 16.24 -30.10
CA ALA A 401 -17.37 15.23 -29.10
C ALA A 401 -16.07 14.68 -28.47
N GLY A 402 -16.14 14.21 -27.23
CA GLY A 402 -15.00 13.63 -26.54
C GLY A 402 -14.22 12.65 -27.42
N THR A 403 -12.90 12.64 -27.25
CA THR A 403 -11.98 11.80 -28.03
C THR A 403 -11.15 10.90 -27.11
N SER A 404 -10.57 9.85 -27.67
CA SER A 404 -9.60 9.04 -26.93
C SER A 404 -8.37 9.88 -26.61
N TYR A 405 -7.92 9.81 -25.36
CA TYR A 405 -6.67 10.46 -24.98
C TYR A 405 -5.48 9.82 -25.73
N TYR A 406 -4.45 10.62 -26.03
CA TYR A 406 -3.37 10.17 -26.92
C TYR A 406 -2.61 8.95 -26.40
N PHE A 407 -2.43 8.82 -25.09
CA PHE A 407 -1.71 7.70 -24.46
C PHE A 407 -2.58 6.45 -24.31
N SER A 408 -3.93 6.54 -24.43
CA SER A 408 -4.78 5.37 -24.28
C SER A 408 -4.38 4.27 -25.26
N SER A 409 -4.16 3.07 -24.75
CA SER A 409 -3.91 1.91 -25.60
C SER A 409 -5.07 1.67 -26.58
N ARG A 410 -4.75 1.11 -27.74
CA ARG A 410 -5.67 0.90 -28.86
C ARG A 410 -5.61 -0.53 -29.36
N GLY A 411 -6.76 -1.01 -29.81
CA GLY A 411 -6.86 -2.27 -30.54
C GLY A 411 -6.25 -2.20 -31.96
N PRO A 412 -6.40 -3.25 -32.76
CA PRO A 412 -7.02 -4.53 -32.37
C PRO A 412 -6.16 -5.31 -31.35
N THR A 413 -6.82 -6.24 -30.64
CA THR A 413 -6.13 -7.25 -29.84
C THR A 413 -5.55 -8.34 -30.74
N PRO A 414 -4.57 -9.14 -30.27
CA PRO A 414 -3.89 -10.15 -31.11
C PRO A 414 -4.80 -11.28 -31.60
N ASP A 415 -5.97 -11.44 -31.00
CA ASP A 415 -6.95 -12.57 -31.22
C ASP A 415 -8.37 -12.10 -31.54
#